data_bf91a23dfa2ab59fe16ec87f0492e18a
#
_entry.id   bf91a23dfa2ab59fe16ec87f0492e18a
#
_cell.length_a   1.000
_cell.length_b   1.000
_cell.length_c   1.000
_cell.angle_alpha   90.00
_cell.angle_beta   90.00
_cell.angle_gamma   90.00
#
_symmetry.space_group_name_H-M   'P 1'
#
loop_
_entity.id
_entity.type
_entity.pdbx_description
1 polymer ?
#
loop_
_entity_poly.entity_id
_entity_poly.type
_entity_poly.pdbx_seq_one_letter_code
_entity_poly.pdbx_strand_id
1 'polypeptide(L)'
;KRPIPANAVAVTFDDGFTNNFTDAAQILDDIGVPATFYITTGMIGTNQMFWVDQLETCINLSTKKNIEVCLGDNRQIFQVGSYKDKVNSLNVIKTFCKNIHKDKKDLIVENVISETGVFPNSKQSLNYRVLTWNEVKQMNTNPLFSFGGHNVTHDTLSYLNHDEAVEQISGSIN
;
A
#
# COMPACT_ATOMS: atom_id res chain seq x y z
N LYS A 1 11.81 -19.19 26.16
CA LYS A 1 11.83 -19.04 24.67
C LYS A 1 12.00 -20.44 24.10
N ARG A 2 11.11 -20.89 23.23
CA ARG A 2 11.29 -22.17 22.51
C ARG A 2 12.29 -21.93 21.36
N PRO A 3 13.21 -22.86 21.08
CA PRO A 3 14.09 -22.74 19.92
C PRO A 3 13.25 -22.80 18.63
N ILE A 4 13.63 -22.00 17.66
CA ILE A 4 13.02 -22.06 16.32
C ILE A 4 13.51 -23.35 15.65
N PRO A 5 12.61 -24.18 15.09
CA PRO A 5 13.01 -25.37 14.37
C PRO A 5 13.92 -25.07 13.19
N ALA A 6 14.80 -25.97 12.83
CA ALA A 6 15.59 -25.85 11.60
C ALA A 6 14.63 -25.84 10.39
N ASN A 7 14.92 -24.96 9.42
CA ASN A 7 14.10 -24.76 8.22
C ASN A 7 12.67 -24.25 8.48
N ALA A 8 12.44 -23.53 9.58
CA ALA A 8 11.15 -22.87 9.83
C ALA A 8 10.88 -21.77 8.79
N VAL A 9 9.62 -21.71 8.32
CA VAL A 9 9.11 -20.67 7.44
C VAL A 9 7.94 -20.00 8.13
N ALA A 10 7.84 -18.67 8.04
CA ALA A 10 6.67 -17.90 8.44
C ALA A 10 5.99 -17.35 7.19
N VAL A 11 4.66 -17.42 7.16
CA VAL A 11 3.84 -16.83 6.09
C VAL A 11 3.25 -15.53 6.62
N THR A 12 3.51 -14.43 5.91
CA THR A 12 2.99 -13.11 6.26
C THR A 12 2.41 -12.42 5.04
N PHE A 13 1.40 -11.57 5.28
CA PHE A 13 0.78 -10.70 4.31
C PHE A 13 0.75 -9.29 4.87
N ASP A 14 1.07 -8.30 4.06
CA ASP A 14 1.07 -6.90 4.45
C ASP A 14 -0.12 -6.14 3.86
N ASP A 15 -0.32 -4.89 4.32
CA ASP A 15 -1.26 -3.88 3.85
C ASP A 15 -2.73 -4.15 4.18
N GLY A 16 -3.21 -5.39 4.10
CA GLY A 16 -4.61 -5.73 4.35
C GLY A 16 -5.51 -5.58 3.13
N PHE A 17 -5.07 -6.01 1.95
CA PHE A 17 -5.92 -6.07 0.76
C PHE A 17 -7.00 -7.15 0.89
N THR A 18 -8.15 -6.92 0.23
CA THR A 18 -9.31 -7.84 0.28
C THR A 18 -8.97 -9.26 -0.19
N ASN A 19 -8.02 -9.44 -1.12
CA ASN A 19 -7.60 -10.77 -1.56
C ASN A 19 -6.92 -11.61 -0.45
N ASN A 20 -6.52 -10.98 0.64
CA ASN A 20 -6.08 -11.72 1.83
C ASN A 20 -7.23 -12.54 2.43
N PHE A 21 -8.46 -12.03 2.36
CA PHE A 21 -9.68 -12.70 2.82
C PHE A 21 -10.26 -13.64 1.75
N THR A 22 -10.43 -13.13 0.51
CA THR A 22 -11.15 -13.85 -0.54
C THR A 22 -10.37 -15.02 -1.13
N ASP A 23 -9.04 -14.95 -1.07
CA ASP A 23 -8.16 -15.92 -1.73
C ASP A 23 -7.18 -16.56 -0.74
N ALA A 24 -6.29 -15.75 -0.14
CA ALA A 24 -5.20 -16.29 0.66
C ALA A 24 -5.67 -17.04 1.91
N ALA A 25 -6.60 -16.46 2.68
CA ALA A 25 -7.09 -17.06 3.91
C ALA A 25 -7.80 -18.40 3.66
N GLN A 26 -8.56 -18.52 2.57
CA GLN A 26 -9.25 -19.75 2.21
C GLN A 26 -8.26 -20.86 1.87
N ILE A 27 -7.26 -20.56 1.04
CA ILE A 27 -6.21 -21.53 0.66
C ILE A 27 -5.42 -21.98 1.89
N LEU A 28 -5.03 -21.03 2.76
CA LEU A 28 -4.24 -21.33 3.96
C LEU A 28 -5.01 -22.17 4.97
N ASP A 29 -6.31 -21.93 5.12
CA ASP A 29 -7.20 -22.72 5.97
C ASP A 29 -7.33 -24.16 5.44
N ASP A 30 -7.57 -24.32 4.15
CA ASP A 30 -7.72 -25.64 3.50
C ASP A 30 -6.46 -26.52 3.67
N ILE A 31 -5.27 -25.92 3.65
CA ILE A 31 -4.00 -26.65 3.79
C ILE A 31 -3.43 -26.63 5.22
N GLY A 32 -4.12 -26.00 6.18
CA GLY A 32 -3.74 -25.94 7.58
C GLY A 32 -2.46 -25.15 7.86
N VAL A 33 -2.18 -24.09 7.09
CA VAL A 33 -0.95 -23.28 7.24
C VAL A 33 -1.24 -21.99 8.01
N PRO A 34 -0.56 -21.77 9.16
CA PRO A 34 -0.73 -20.53 9.93
C PRO A 34 -0.10 -19.34 9.21
N ALA A 35 -0.73 -18.16 9.34
CA ALA A 35 -0.24 -16.90 8.77
C ALA A 35 -0.48 -15.71 9.69
N THR A 36 0.31 -14.66 9.49
CA THR A 36 0.11 -13.34 10.11
C THR A 36 -0.22 -12.30 9.04
N PHE A 37 -1.29 -11.55 9.28
CA PHE A 37 -1.72 -10.46 8.41
C PHE A 37 -1.40 -9.11 9.09
N TYR A 38 -0.48 -8.35 8.52
CA TYR A 38 -0.14 -7.01 8.98
C TYR A 38 -0.98 -5.98 8.23
N ILE A 39 -1.91 -5.34 8.91
CA ILE A 39 -2.91 -4.46 8.28
C ILE A 39 -2.61 -2.98 8.53
N THR A 40 -2.79 -2.15 7.52
CA THR A 40 -2.71 -0.69 7.61
C THR A 40 -4.03 -0.16 8.16
N THR A 41 -4.09 0.07 9.47
CA THR A 41 -5.35 0.20 10.22
C THR A 41 -6.21 1.39 9.79
N GLY A 42 -5.62 2.50 9.39
CA GLY A 42 -6.35 3.66 8.88
C GLY A 42 -6.94 3.48 7.47
N MET A 43 -6.50 2.44 6.74
CA MET A 43 -7.04 2.12 5.43
C MET A 43 -8.22 1.14 5.51
N ILE A 44 -8.23 0.26 6.53
CA ILE A 44 -9.25 -0.79 6.67
C ILE A 44 -10.67 -0.19 6.74
N GLY A 45 -11.56 -0.74 5.92
CA GLY A 45 -12.96 -0.29 5.83
C GLY A 45 -13.17 1.01 5.05
N THR A 46 -12.12 1.56 4.44
CA THR A 46 -12.21 2.75 3.59
C THR A 46 -12.30 2.40 2.10
N ASN A 47 -12.58 3.41 1.27
CA ASN A 47 -12.45 3.30 -0.19
C ASN A 47 -11.16 3.99 -0.70
N GLN A 48 -10.24 4.31 0.20
CA GLN A 48 -8.98 4.92 -0.16
C GLN A 48 -8.06 3.89 -0.83
N MET A 49 -7.16 4.39 -1.67
CA MET A 49 -6.08 3.60 -2.27
C MET A 49 -4.75 4.04 -1.65
N PHE A 50 -3.84 3.09 -1.49
CA PHE A 50 -2.47 3.42 -1.14
C PHE A 50 -1.85 4.37 -2.18
N TRP A 51 -1.01 5.29 -1.75
CA TRP A 51 -0.38 6.27 -2.64
C TRP A 51 0.38 5.63 -3.80
N VAL A 52 0.98 4.46 -3.58
CA VAL A 52 1.67 3.67 -4.63
C VAL A 52 0.70 3.21 -5.70
N ASP A 53 -0.49 2.75 -5.30
CA ASP A 53 -1.54 2.26 -6.21
C ASP A 53 -2.21 3.42 -6.95
N GLN A 54 -2.33 4.58 -6.29
CA GLN A 54 -2.80 5.81 -6.93
C GLN A 54 -1.86 6.22 -8.07
N LEU A 55 -0.55 6.30 -7.82
CA LEU A 55 0.46 6.61 -8.84
C LEU A 55 0.42 5.60 -10.00
N GLU A 56 0.36 4.32 -9.66
CA GLU A 56 0.31 3.24 -10.66
C GLU A 56 -0.94 3.34 -11.54
N THR A 57 -2.10 3.55 -10.93
CA THR A 57 -3.36 3.72 -11.64
C THR A 57 -3.32 4.95 -12.55
N CYS A 58 -2.86 6.09 -12.04
CA CYS A 58 -2.77 7.33 -12.80
C CYS A 58 -1.87 7.21 -14.03
N ILE A 59 -0.68 6.64 -13.86
CA ILE A 59 0.29 6.49 -14.94
C ILE A 59 -0.18 5.43 -15.94
N ASN A 60 -0.70 4.28 -15.47
CA ASN A 60 -1.14 3.21 -16.35
C ASN A 60 -2.36 3.57 -17.19
N LEU A 61 -3.33 4.29 -16.63
CA LEU A 61 -4.54 4.69 -17.33
C LEU A 61 -4.39 6.01 -18.11
N SER A 62 -3.30 6.75 -17.91
CA SER A 62 -3.04 7.97 -18.68
C SER A 62 -2.93 7.69 -20.17
N THR A 63 -3.62 8.52 -20.96
CA THR A 63 -3.56 8.55 -22.42
C THR A 63 -2.54 9.58 -22.96
N LYS A 64 -1.90 10.34 -22.06
CA LYS A 64 -0.87 11.33 -22.42
C LYS A 64 0.41 10.65 -22.87
N LYS A 65 1.21 11.35 -23.68
CA LYS A 65 2.56 10.90 -24.05
C LYS A 65 3.58 11.24 -22.98
N ASN A 66 3.37 12.36 -22.30
CA ASN A 66 4.22 12.83 -21.19
C ASN A 66 3.38 13.54 -20.14
N ILE A 67 3.91 13.62 -18.93
CA ILE A 67 3.38 14.38 -17.80
C ILE A 67 4.51 15.19 -17.17
N GLU A 68 4.18 16.31 -16.54
CA GLU A 68 5.14 17.14 -15.84
C GLU A 68 4.97 16.99 -14.34
N VAL A 69 6.00 16.51 -13.65
CA VAL A 69 5.95 16.24 -12.22
C VAL A 69 7.06 17.01 -11.49
N CYS A 70 6.68 17.65 -10.38
CA CYS A 70 7.62 18.33 -9.51
C CYS A 70 8.16 17.35 -8.48
N LEU A 71 9.43 16.93 -8.60
CA LEU A 71 10.14 16.14 -7.60
C LEU A 71 10.98 17.07 -6.72
N GLY A 72 10.41 17.48 -5.58
CA GLY A 72 10.97 18.57 -4.78
C GLY A 72 10.91 19.90 -5.55
N ASP A 73 12.05 20.60 -5.65
CA ASP A 73 12.15 21.86 -6.37
C ASP A 73 12.40 21.67 -7.89
N ASN A 74 12.53 20.41 -8.33
CA ASN A 74 12.85 20.10 -9.72
C ASN A 74 11.60 19.68 -10.50
N ARG A 75 11.23 20.48 -11.48
CA ARG A 75 10.20 20.18 -12.46
C ARG A 75 10.78 19.31 -13.56
N GLN A 76 10.18 18.13 -13.79
CA GLN A 76 10.68 17.15 -14.75
C GLN A 76 9.54 16.65 -15.64
N ILE A 77 9.89 16.35 -16.92
CA ILE A 77 8.96 15.74 -17.88
C ILE A 77 9.20 14.22 -17.88
N PHE A 78 8.16 13.48 -17.59
CA PHE A 78 8.13 12.02 -17.58
C PHE A 78 7.41 11.49 -18.80
N GLN A 79 8.05 10.59 -19.54
CA GLN A 79 7.42 9.91 -20.67
C GLN A 79 6.47 8.82 -20.14
N VAL A 80 5.23 8.82 -20.62
CA VAL A 80 4.19 7.85 -20.21
C VAL A 80 3.42 7.29 -21.41
N GLY A 81 3.96 7.46 -22.62
CA GLY A 81 3.31 7.07 -23.87
C GLY A 81 3.39 5.57 -24.18
N SER A 82 4.43 4.89 -23.76
CA SER A 82 4.59 3.45 -23.93
C SER A 82 4.62 2.71 -22.59
N TYR A 83 4.40 1.39 -22.61
CA TYR A 83 4.51 0.57 -21.40
C TYR A 83 5.87 0.72 -20.72
N LYS A 84 6.97 0.68 -21.49
CA LYS A 84 8.33 0.86 -20.97
C LYS A 84 8.52 2.23 -20.32
N ASP A 85 7.99 3.28 -20.94
CA ASP A 85 8.06 4.64 -20.39
C ASP A 85 7.29 4.75 -19.08
N LYS A 86 6.06 4.18 -19.02
CA LYS A 86 5.23 4.15 -17.82
C LYS A 86 5.96 3.47 -16.66
N VAL A 87 6.55 2.29 -16.90
CA VAL A 87 7.31 1.55 -15.88
C VAL A 87 8.51 2.36 -15.38
N ASN A 88 9.29 2.96 -16.29
CA ASN A 88 10.46 3.75 -15.93
C ASN A 88 10.06 5.00 -15.11
N SER A 89 9.07 5.75 -15.58
CA SER A 89 8.58 6.96 -14.93
C SER A 89 8.01 6.66 -13.54
N LEU A 90 7.19 5.61 -13.44
CA LEU A 90 6.62 5.15 -12.18
C LEU A 90 7.72 4.78 -11.17
N ASN A 91 8.74 4.04 -11.59
CA ASN A 91 9.84 3.64 -10.71
C ASN A 91 10.62 4.85 -10.17
N VAL A 92 10.89 5.86 -11.01
CA VAL A 92 11.58 7.09 -10.56
C VAL A 92 10.72 7.84 -9.55
N ILE A 93 9.45 8.09 -9.87
CA ILE A 93 8.53 8.83 -9.00
C ILE A 93 8.33 8.08 -7.67
N LYS A 94 8.05 6.78 -7.70
CA LYS A 94 7.88 5.95 -6.49
C LYS A 94 9.14 5.93 -5.63
N THR A 95 10.32 5.80 -6.25
CA THR A 95 11.60 5.82 -5.52
C THR A 95 11.81 7.16 -4.82
N PHE A 96 11.51 8.26 -5.48
CA PHE A 96 11.60 9.59 -4.87
C PHE A 96 10.62 9.72 -3.70
N CYS A 97 9.35 9.36 -3.90
CA CYS A 97 8.30 9.44 -2.88
C CYS A 97 8.59 8.60 -1.62
N LYS A 98 9.28 7.45 -1.78
CA LYS A 98 9.68 6.60 -0.65
C LYS A 98 10.75 7.23 0.25
N ASN A 99 11.46 8.25 -0.23
CA ASN A 99 12.62 8.84 0.43
C ASN A 99 12.38 10.29 0.87
N ILE A 100 11.12 10.69 1.06
CA ILE A 100 10.74 12.04 1.49
C ILE A 100 9.64 11.99 2.55
N HIS A 101 9.46 13.11 3.25
CA HIS A 101 8.36 13.27 4.20
C HIS A 101 6.98 13.15 3.53
N LYS A 102 5.99 12.63 4.25
CA LYS A 102 4.63 12.36 3.77
C LYS A 102 3.99 13.55 3.07
N ASP A 103 4.08 14.76 3.64
CA ASP A 103 3.42 15.96 3.08
C ASP A 103 3.95 16.28 1.67
N LYS A 104 5.25 16.13 1.45
CA LYS A 104 5.86 16.32 0.13
C LYS A 104 5.47 15.20 -0.84
N LYS A 105 5.38 13.97 -0.35
CA LYS A 105 4.91 12.81 -1.12
C LYS A 105 3.47 13.03 -1.59
N ASP A 106 2.59 13.48 -0.72
CA ASP A 106 1.17 13.68 -1.03
C ASP A 106 0.99 14.76 -2.11
N LEU A 107 1.75 15.86 -2.04
CA LEU A 107 1.77 16.87 -3.11
C LEU A 107 2.21 16.30 -4.47
N ILE A 108 3.16 15.37 -4.49
CA ILE A 108 3.58 14.70 -5.74
C ILE A 108 2.47 13.81 -6.27
N VAL A 109 1.80 13.05 -5.41
CA VAL A 109 0.68 12.20 -5.81
C VAL A 109 -0.45 13.05 -6.40
N GLU A 110 -0.83 14.15 -5.75
CA GLU A 110 -1.82 15.11 -6.26
C GLU A 110 -1.41 15.71 -7.60
N ASN A 111 -0.14 16.08 -7.76
CA ASN A 111 0.38 16.58 -9.03
C ASN A 111 0.26 15.55 -10.16
N VAL A 112 0.60 14.28 -9.91
CA VAL A 112 0.44 13.19 -10.89
C VAL A 112 -1.03 12.96 -11.25
N ILE A 113 -1.93 12.99 -10.27
CA ILE A 113 -3.39 12.90 -10.49
C ILE A 113 -3.85 14.04 -11.42
N SER A 114 -3.46 15.27 -11.10
CA SER A 114 -3.81 16.46 -11.90
C SER A 114 -3.24 16.37 -13.31
N GLU A 115 -1.96 16.03 -13.44
CA GLU A 115 -1.28 15.93 -14.71
C GLU A 115 -1.84 14.83 -15.62
N THR A 116 -2.16 13.68 -15.07
CA THR A 116 -2.74 12.58 -15.85
C THR A 116 -4.21 12.78 -16.17
N GLY A 117 -4.95 13.54 -15.34
CA GLY A 117 -6.40 13.65 -15.39
C GLY A 117 -7.13 12.37 -15.00
N VAL A 118 -6.43 11.42 -14.38
CA VAL A 118 -6.98 10.16 -13.89
C VAL A 118 -7.25 10.28 -12.39
N PHE A 119 -8.48 10.03 -11.97
CA PHE A 119 -8.87 10.06 -10.56
C PHE A 119 -8.96 8.61 -10.04
N PRO A 120 -7.94 8.14 -9.30
CA PRO A 120 -7.88 6.76 -8.84
C PRO A 120 -8.97 6.48 -7.81
N ASN A 121 -9.63 5.31 -7.94
CA ASN A 121 -10.69 4.88 -7.04
C ASN A 121 -10.59 3.35 -6.84
N SER A 122 -10.50 2.89 -5.60
CA SER A 122 -10.43 1.46 -5.25
C SER A 122 -11.64 0.64 -5.74
N LYS A 123 -12.78 1.28 -6.02
CA LYS A 123 -13.96 0.61 -6.60
C LYS A 123 -13.77 0.19 -8.06
N GLN A 124 -12.79 0.77 -8.76
CA GLN A 124 -12.52 0.46 -10.17
C GLN A 124 -11.78 -0.87 -10.35
N SER A 125 -11.13 -1.36 -9.30
CA SER A 125 -10.44 -2.66 -9.33
C SER A 125 -10.50 -3.34 -7.98
N LEU A 126 -10.90 -4.61 -7.98
CA LEU A 126 -10.90 -5.45 -6.78
C LEU A 126 -9.49 -5.59 -6.17
N ASN A 127 -8.45 -5.49 -7.01
CA ASN A 127 -7.04 -5.60 -6.57
C ASN A 127 -6.60 -4.49 -5.61
N TYR A 128 -7.31 -3.34 -5.61
CA TYR A 128 -6.98 -2.19 -4.77
C TYR A 128 -7.93 -2.02 -3.58
N ARG A 129 -8.88 -2.95 -3.41
CA ARG A 129 -9.76 -2.92 -2.23
C ARG A 129 -9.02 -3.44 -1.02
N VAL A 130 -9.19 -2.73 0.09
CA VAL A 130 -8.73 -3.17 1.40
C VAL A 130 -9.83 -3.92 2.14
N LEU A 131 -9.43 -4.72 3.12
CA LEU A 131 -10.33 -5.43 4.02
C LEU A 131 -11.29 -4.47 4.72
N THR A 132 -12.47 -4.97 5.06
CA THR A 132 -13.35 -4.34 6.04
C THR A 132 -13.05 -4.89 7.44
N TRP A 133 -13.38 -4.14 8.48
CA TRP A 133 -13.25 -4.62 9.86
C TRP A 133 -14.08 -5.89 10.15
N ASN A 134 -15.17 -6.12 9.39
CA ASN A 134 -15.96 -7.35 9.50
C ASN A 134 -15.20 -8.54 8.93
N GLU A 135 -14.53 -8.38 7.79
CA GLU A 135 -13.66 -9.43 7.21
C GLU A 135 -12.49 -9.74 8.13
N VAL A 136 -11.81 -8.72 8.70
CA VAL A 136 -10.75 -8.91 9.70
C VAL A 136 -11.28 -9.71 10.90
N LYS A 137 -12.44 -9.35 11.45
CA LYS A 137 -13.06 -10.08 12.57
C LYS A 137 -13.36 -11.52 12.20
N GLN A 138 -13.89 -11.77 11.01
CA GLN A 138 -14.18 -13.11 10.52
C GLN A 138 -12.89 -13.94 10.40
N MET A 139 -11.84 -13.41 9.77
CA MET A 139 -10.54 -14.09 9.70
C MET A 139 -9.95 -14.38 11.07
N ASN A 140 -10.10 -13.46 12.04
CA ASN A 140 -9.55 -13.62 13.40
C ASN A 140 -10.25 -14.69 14.24
N THR A 141 -11.36 -15.26 13.78
CA THR A 141 -11.98 -16.43 14.44
C THR A 141 -11.21 -17.73 14.12
N ASN A 142 -10.39 -17.76 13.09
CA ASN A 142 -9.59 -18.90 12.72
C ASN A 142 -8.29 -18.93 13.55
N PRO A 143 -8.02 -20.01 14.33
CA PRO A 143 -6.84 -20.09 15.18
C PRO A 143 -5.50 -20.16 14.43
N LEU A 144 -5.53 -20.37 13.11
CA LEU A 144 -4.33 -20.33 12.26
C LEU A 144 -3.88 -18.91 11.93
N PHE A 145 -4.75 -17.90 12.09
CA PHE A 145 -4.48 -16.54 11.65
C PHE A 145 -4.22 -15.61 12.83
N SER A 146 -3.23 -14.75 12.64
CA SER A 146 -2.89 -13.68 13.57
C SER A 146 -2.89 -12.33 12.84
N PHE A 147 -3.16 -11.25 13.56
CA PHE A 147 -3.13 -9.90 13.02
C PHE A 147 -2.10 -9.04 13.74
N GLY A 148 -1.47 -8.13 13.00
CA GLY A 148 -0.58 -7.10 13.52
C GLY A 148 -0.81 -5.77 12.81
N GLY A 149 -0.35 -4.68 13.42
CA GLY A 149 -0.39 -3.35 12.80
C GLY A 149 0.70 -3.17 11.75
N HIS A 150 0.35 -2.52 10.63
CA HIS A 150 1.27 -2.11 9.58
C HIS A 150 1.17 -0.61 9.34
N ASN A 151 1.39 0.19 10.37
CA ASN A 151 1.13 1.63 10.43
C ASN A 151 -0.37 1.98 10.35
N VAL A 152 -0.68 3.26 10.50
CA VAL A 152 -2.03 3.80 10.29
C VAL A 152 -2.25 4.16 8.83
N THR A 153 -1.27 4.82 8.18
CA THR A 153 -1.42 5.40 6.82
C THR A 153 -0.43 4.86 5.79
N HIS A 154 0.40 3.86 6.16
CA HIS A 154 1.42 3.27 5.29
C HIS A 154 2.52 4.26 4.86
N ASP A 155 2.86 5.21 5.73
CA ASP A 155 3.96 6.14 5.50
C ASP A 155 5.31 5.54 5.87
N THR A 156 6.38 6.01 5.22
CA THR A 156 7.76 5.56 5.51
C THR A 156 8.23 6.17 6.83
N LEU A 157 8.24 5.40 7.91
CA LEU A 157 8.50 5.86 9.28
C LEU A 157 9.82 6.63 9.43
N SER A 158 10.87 6.25 8.71
CA SER A 158 12.18 6.90 8.77
C SER A 158 12.21 8.33 8.23
N TYR A 159 11.16 8.77 7.55
CA TYR A 159 11.00 10.13 7.02
C TYR A 159 9.95 10.95 7.76
N LEU A 160 9.36 10.41 8.82
CA LEU A 160 8.49 11.11 9.73
C LEU A 160 9.30 11.70 10.91
N ASN A 161 8.77 12.72 11.56
CA ASN A 161 9.31 13.15 12.85
C ASN A 161 8.95 12.13 13.94
N HIS A 162 9.54 12.30 15.14
CA HIS A 162 9.37 11.35 16.24
C HIS A 162 7.89 11.16 16.63
N ASP A 163 7.16 12.26 16.78
CA ASP A 163 5.78 12.21 17.26
C ASP A 163 4.84 11.57 16.21
N GLU A 164 5.03 11.91 14.95
CA GLU A 164 4.33 11.27 13.83
C GLU A 164 4.63 9.76 13.77
N ALA A 165 5.89 9.36 13.92
CA ALA A 165 6.25 7.94 13.92
C ALA A 165 5.63 7.18 15.11
N VAL A 166 5.60 7.80 16.30
CA VAL A 166 4.91 7.25 17.47
C VAL A 166 3.42 7.09 17.20
N GLU A 167 2.76 8.09 16.61
CA GLU A 167 1.35 8.02 16.25
C GLU A 167 1.06 6.89 15.26
N GLN A 168 1.86 6.74 14.22
CA GLN A 168 1.73 5.66 13.23
C GLN A 168 1.85 4.28 13.86
N ILE A 169 2.78 4.08 14.79
CA ILE A 169 3.01 2.80 15.46
C ILE A 169 1.91 2.55 16.49
N SER A 170 1.70 3.47 17.43
CA SER A 170 0.74 3.28 18.52
C SER A 170 -0.71 3.20 18.04
N GLY A 171 -1.07 4.03 17.05
CA GLY A 171 -2.40 4.02 16.44
C GLY A 171 -2.71 2.75 15.65
N SER A 172 -1.70 2.03 15.20
CA SER A 172 -1.89 0.75 14.49
C SER A 172 -2.03 -0.47 15.41
N ILE A 173 -1.81 -0.32 16.73
CA ILE A 173 -1.85 -1.42 17.70
C ILE A 173 -3.14 -1.37 18.55
N ASN A 174 -3.75 -0.20 18.67
CA ASN A 174 -4.99 0.04 19.41
C ASN A 174 -6.20 -0.10 18.47
#